data_73bdd47c3508ad4673eec36d2a287d4e
#
_entry.id   73bdd47c3508ad4673eec36d2a287d4e
#
_cell.length_a   1.000
_cell.length_b   1.000
_cell.length_c   1.000
_cell.angle_alpha   90.00
_cell.angle_beta   90.00
_cell.angle_gamma   90.00
#
_symmetry.space_group_name_H-M   'P 1'
#
loop_
_entity.id
_entity.type
_entity.pdbx_description
1 polymer ?
#
loop_
_entity_poly.entity_id
_entity_poly.type
_entity_poly.pdbx_seq_one_letter_code
_entity_poly.pdbx_strand_id
1 'polypeptide(L)'
;LIYSDPRDDGYAAGAVMPNGPMRPRDGVQRGSVEDMPLYPGDPLTPGVGATKDAKRLAVADAKTITKIPVLPISYGDAQPLLDAMGGPLAPEDWRGALPITYRLGAGPAKVHLKVKSTWTLKPLYDVIATIPGTTEPNEWVIRGNHHDAWVNGAEDPIAGLVPELEEARALGELLEQGWKPRRTIIYAMWDGEEPGLLGSTEWAETHADELRTKGVAYLNSDTNDRGYLFLEGSHVLEKFINGVARDIEDPETHLSAWKRDQQAEIAQGTADQRKDARDRADLRIGALGSGSDFTPFLQHLGVP
;
A
#
# COMPACT_ATOMS: atom_id res chain seq x y z
N LEU A 1 14.43 -18.84 -0.41
CA LEU A 1 13.83 -18.53 0.88
C LEU A 1 13.91 -17.03 1.13
N ILE A 2 12.87 -16.46 1.72
CA ILE A 2 12.80 -15.02 2.10
C ILE A 2 12.54 -14.95 3.60
N TYR A 3 13.21 -14.05 4.31
CA TYR A 3 12.94 -13.75 5.72
C TYR A 3 13.12 -12.26 5.97
N SER A 4 12.47 -11.74 7.01
CA SER A 4 12.71 -10.40 7.53
C SER A 4 13.72 -10.49 8.66
N ASP A 5 14.84 -9.78 8.52
CA ASP A 5 15.82 -9.69 9.60
C ASP A 5 15.33 -8.73 10.68
N PRO A 6 15.56 -9.02 11.98
CA PRO A 6 15.14 -8.11 13.06
C PRO A 6 15.67 -6.68 12.94
N ARG A 7 16.80 -6.47 12.27
CA ARG A 7 17.34 -5.13 12.01
C ARG A 7 16.46 -4.33 11.04
N ASP A 8 16.04 -4.97 9.95
CA ASP A 8 15.34 -4.29 8.85
C ASP A 8 13.93 -3.85 9.26
N ASP A 9 13.27 -4.66 10.07
CA ASP A 9 11.93 -4.37 10.58
C ASP A 9 11.92 -3.66 11.95
N GLY A 10 13.09 -3.25 12.46
CA GLY A 10 13.21 -2.60 13.77
C GLY A 10 13.03 -3.52 14.98
N TYR A 11 12.88 -4.82 14.79
CA TYR A 11 12.63 -5.78 15.87
C TYR A 11 13.77 -5.91 16.88
N ALA A 12 14.96 -5.46 16.52
CA ALA A 12 16.11 -5.47 17.42
C ALA A 12 15.97 -4.55 18.65
N ALA A 13 15.06 -3.57 18.60
CA ALA A 13 14.91 -2.54 19.62
C ALA A 13 13.56 -2.56 20.35
N GLY A 14 12.63 -3.42 19.98
CA GLY A 14 11.27 -3.43 20.51
C GLY A 14 10.86 -4.74 21.19
N ALA A 15 9.82 -4.65 22.00
CA ALA A 15 9.19 -5.84 22.56
C ALA A 15 8.39 -6.59 21.48
N VAL A 16 8.49 -7.92 21.48
CA VAL A 16 7.79 -8.78 20.53
C VAL A 16 6.42 -9.20 21.04
N MET A 17 5.54 -9.57 20.13
CA MET A 17 4.21 -10.11 20.47
C MET A 17 4.32 -11.29 21.46
N PRO A 18 3.44 -11.36 22.49
CA PRO A 18 2.29 -10.48 22.74
C PRO A 18 2.59 -9.22 23.56
N ASN A 19 3.83 -8.99 23.97
CA ASN A 19 4.21 -7.90 24.89
C ASN A 19 4.51 -6.58 24.16
N GLY A 20 4.52 -6.57 22.84
CA GLY A 20 4.76 -5.42 22.00
C GLY A 20 4.48 -5.72 20.53
N PRO A 21 4.65 -4.74 19.63
CA PRO A 21 4.24 -4.87 18.23
C PRO A 21 5.21 -5.67 17.36
N MET A 22 6.42 -5.95 17.84
CA MET A 22 7.45 -6.55 17.00
C MET A 22 7.20 -8.03 16.73
N ARG A 23 7.64 -8.54 15.58
CA ARG A 23 7.47 -9.93 15.17
C ARG A 23 8.26 -10.88 16.07
N PRO A 24 7.63 -11.95 16.60
CA PRO A 24 8.35 -12.95 17.37
C PRO A 24 9.25 -13.78 16.48
N ARG A 25 10.19 -14.50 17.12
CA ARG A 25 11.20 -15.33 16.45
C ARG A 25 10.63 -16.30 15.40
N ASP A 26 9.49 -16.89 15.70
CA ASP A 26 8.84 -17.89 14.84
C ASP A 26 7.76 -17.28 13.94
N GLY A 27 7.61 -15.94 13.96
CA GLY A 27 6.70 -15.20 13.10
C GLY A 27 7.20 -15.16 11.67
N VAL A 28 6.31 -15.44 10.72
CA VAL A 28 6.61 -15.41 9.29
C VAL A 28 5.88 -14.24 8.66
N GLN A 29 6.59 -13.37 7.97
CA GLN A 29 5.97 -12.39 7.09
C GLN A 29 5.47 -13.08 5.85
N ARG A 30 4.23 -12.81 5.48
CA ARG A 30 3.62 -13.35 4.27
C ARG A 30 3.39 -12.24 3.29
N GLY A 31 3.21 -12.58 2.04
CA GLY A 31 2.94 -11.67 0.96
C GLY A 31 3.03 -12.40 -0.37
N SER A 32 2.49 -11.81 -1.39
CA SER A 32 2.67 -12.27 -2.75
C SER A 32 4.09 -12.01 -3.23
N VAL A 33 4.61 -12.89 -4.07
CA VAL A 33 5.92 -12.75 -4.69
C VAL A 33 5.73 -12.68 -6.19
N GLU A 34 5.55 -11.47 -6.68
CA GLU A 34 5.38 -11.16 -8.08
C GLU A 34 6.05 -9.81 -8.42
N ASP A 35 6.14 -9.49 -9.69
CA ASP A 35 6.72 -8.22 -10.15
C ASP A 35 5.61 -7.17 -10.35
N MET A 36 5.01 -6.69 -9.26
CA MET A 36 3.98 -5.64 -9.29
C MET A 36 4.46 -4.33 -9.94
N PRO A 37 5.72 -3.86 -9.79
CA PRO A 37 6.19 -2.69 -10.53
C PRO A 37 6.15 -2.87 -12.04
N LEU A 38 6.27 -4.10 -12.54
CA LEU A 38 6.09 -4.39 -13.96
C LEU A 38 4.61 -4.36 -14.33
N TYR A 39 3.79 -5.00 -13.52
CA TYR A 39 2.36 -5.10 -13.75
C TYR A 39 1.62 -5.60 -12.49
N PRO A 40 0.73 -4.80 -11.86
CA PRO A 40 -0.19 -5.26 -10.82
C PRO A 40 -1.43 -5.94 -11.43
N GLY A 41 -2.29 -6.50 -10.60
CA GLY A 41 -3.53 -7.13 -11.02
C GLY A 41 -3.38 -8.59 -11.45
N ASP A 42 -4.39 -9.12 -12.15
CA ASP A 42 -4.37 -10.52 -12.60
C ASP A 42 -3.25 -10.74 -13.62
N PRO A 43 -2.20 -11.51 -13.27
CA PRO A 43 -1.06 -11.74 -14.15
C PRO A 43 -1.43 -12.44 -15.46
N LEU A 44 -2.66 -12.97 -15.58
CA LEU A 44 -3.13 -13.64 -16.78
C LEU A 44 -3.92 -12.73 -17.73
N THR A 45 -4.26 -11.52 -17.31
CA THR A 45 -4.99 -10.54 -18.13
C THR A 45 -4.32 -9.17 -18.21
N PRO A 46 -2.99 -9.08 -18.44
CA PRO A 46 -2.28 -7.81 -18.38
C PRO A 46 -2.85 -6.79 -19.38
N GLY A 47 -3.25 -5.62 -18.86
CA GLY A 47 -3.80 -4.50 -19.67
C GLY A 47 -5.25 -4.65 -20.06
N VAL A 48 -5.96 -5.64 -19.55
CA VAL A 48 -7.36 -5.92 -19.86
C VAL A 48 -8.07 -6.41 -18.61
N GLY A 49 -9.14 -5.75 -18.20
CA GLY A 49 -9.89 -6.16 -17.01
C GLY A 49 -10.28 -7.64 -17.02
N ALA A 50 -10.07 -8.34 -15.91
CA ALA A 50 -10.26 -9.78 -15.74
C ALA A 50 -11.75 -10.19 -15.67
N THR A 51 -12.55 -9.72 -16.61
CA THR A 51 -13.97 -10.09 -16.74
C THR A 51 -14.12 -11.58 -17.03
N LYS A 52 -15.37 -12.08 -16.89
CA LYS A 52 -15.67 -13.50 -17.12
C LYS A 52 -15.20 -14.00 -18.49
N ASP A 53 -15.31 -13.15 -19.51
CA ASP A 53 -15.00 -13.50 -20.90
C ASP A 53 -13.61 -13.02 -21.34
N ALA A 54 -12.79 -12.48 -20.43
CA ALA A 54 -11.44 -12.04 -20.73
C ALA A 54 -10.57 -13.19 -21.21
N LYS A 55 -9.80 -12.93 -22.27
CA LYS A 55 -8.81 -13.89 -22.78
C LYS A 55 -7.59 -13.91 -21.87
N ARG A 56 -7.38 -15.02 -21.21
CA ARG A 56 -6.27 -15.19 -20.27
C ARG A 56 -5.05 -15.84 -20.90
N LEU A 57 -3.88 -15.42 -20.45
CA LEU A 57 -2.61 -16.07 -20.74
C LEU A 57 -2.55 -17.44 -20.05
N ALA A 58 -1.69 -18.32 -20.57
CA ALA A 58 -1.28 -19.48 -19.77
C ALA A 58 -0.35 -19.01 -18.62
N VAL A 59 -0.42 -19.67 -17.48
CA VAL A 59 0.44 -19.35 -16.30
C VAL A 59 1.93 -19.30 -16.67
N ALA A 60 2.38 -20.18 -17.58
CA ALA A 60 3.76 -20.20 -18.04
C ALA A 60 4.19 -18.93 -18.80
N ASP A 61 3.23 -18.22 -19.42
CA ASP A 61 3.46 -17.03 -20.22
C ASP A 61 3.32 -15.73 -19.41
N ALA A 62 2.77 -15.81 -18.19
CA ALA A 62 2.66 -14.66 -17.29
C ALA A 62 4.06 -14.17 -16.90
N LYS A 63 4.31 -12.85 -17.10
CA LYS A 63 5.64 -12.25 -16.89
C LYS A 63 5.91 -11.92 -15.43
N THR A 64 4.91 -11.56 -14.69
CA THR A 64 5.01 -11.09 -13.30
C THR A 64 5.11 -12.24 -12.29
N ILE A 65 4.65 -13.44 -12.65
CA ILE A 65 4.77 -14.63 -11.80
C ILE A 65 6.22 -15.12 -11.78
N THR A 66 6.77 -15.29 -10.59
CA THR A 66 8.13 -15.80 -10.39
C THR A 66 8.29 -17.21 -10.97
N LYS A 67 9.43 -17.46 -11.61
CA LYS A 67 9.75 -18.76 -12.24
C LYS A 67 10.53 -19.69 -11.34
N ILE A 68 10.83 -19.29 -10.12
CA ILE A 68 11.52 -20.07 -9.10
C ILE A 68 10.61 -20.24 -7.88
N PRO A 69 10.69 -21.37 -7.15
CA PRO A 69 9.92 -21.53 -5.93
C PRO A 69 10.39 -20.53 -4.86
N VAL A 70 9.45 -19.85 -4.22
CA VAL A 70 9.71 -18.91 -3.13
C VAL A 70 8.92 -19.34 -1.90
N LEU A 71 9.54 -19.25 -0.73
CA LEU A 71 8.93 -19.55 0.55
C LEU A 71 9.41 -18.55 1.60
N PRO A 72 8.50 -17.76 2.19
CA PRO A 72 8.79 -16.97 3.38
C PRO A 72 9.02 -17.91 4.59
N ILE A 73 10.01 -17.56 5.40
CA ILE A 73 10.34 -18.28 6.64
C ILE A 73 10.57 -17.27 7.77
N SER A 74 10.49 -17.74 9.01
CA SER A 74 10.80 -16.92 10.17
C SER A 74 12.31 -16.62 10.25
N TYR A 75 12.68 -15.56 10.98
CA TYR A 75 14.11 -15.34 11.24
C TYR A 75 14.71 -16.43 12.16
N GLY A 76 13.88 -17.09 12.97
CA GLY A 76 14.29 -18.25 13.73
C GLY A 76 14.70 -19.44 12.87
N ASP A 77 13.96 -19.69 11.78
CA ASP A 77 14.29 -20.74 10.80
C ASP A 77 15.45 -20.31 9.89
N ALA A 78 15.58 -19.04 9.58
CA ALA A 78 16.67 -18.51 8.77
C ALA A 78 18.03 -18.57 9.50
N GLN A 79 18.04 -18.32 10.80
CA GLN A 79 19.27 -18.23 11.61
C GLN A 79 20.21 -19.43 11.44
N PRO A 80 19.80 -20.71 11.58
CA PRO A 80 20.71 -21.84 11.42
C PRO A 80 21.22 -22.00 9.98
N LEU A 81 20.46 -21.54 8.98
CA LEU A 81 20.91 -21.55 7.60
C LEU A 81 21.98 -20.50 7.34
N LEU A 82 21.77 -19.30 7.87
CA LEU A 82 22.72 -18.19 7.77
C LEU A 82 24.00 -18.46 8.55
N ASP A 83 23.90 -19.05 9.73
CA ASP A 83 25.06 -19.41 10.57
C ASP A 83 25.93 -20.49 9.90
N ALA A 84 25.31 -21.36 9.09
CA ALA A 84 26.01 -22.38 8.31
C ALA A 84 26.65 -21.84 7.01
N MET A 85 26.49 -20.56 6.66
CA MET A 85 27.11 -19.97 5.48
C MET A 85 28.60 -19.81 5.66
N GLY A 86 29.35 -19.98 4.56
CA GLY A 86 30.80 -19.81 4.48
C GLY A 86 31.23 -18.56 3.74
N GLY A 87 32.50 -18.50 3.38
CA GLY A 87 33.08 -17.42 2.61
C GLY A 87 33.42 -16.16 3.43
N PRO A 88 33.63 -15.00 2.74
CA PRO A 88 34.03 -13.77 3.39
C PRO A 88 32.91 -13.20 4.27
N LEU A 89 33.29 -12.28 5.18
CA LEU A 89 32.31 -11.50 5.94
C LEU A 89 31.44 -10.67 5.00
N ALA A 90 30.15 -10.61 5.31
CA ALA A 90 29.25 -9.68 4.64
C ALA A 90 29.67 -8.23 4.90
N PRO A 91 29.49 -7.31 3.95
CA PRO A 91 29.64 -5.87 4.18
C PRO A 91 28.80 -5.43 5.39
N GLU A 92 29.23 -4.37 6.07
CA GLU A 92 28.56 -3.91 7.29
C GLU A 92 27.07 -3.61 7.06
N ASP A 93 26.77 -2.96 5.97
CA ASP A 93 25.40 -2.58 5.59
C ASP A 93 24.49 -3.78 5.27
N TRP A 94 25.08 -4.96 5.02
CA TRP A 94 24.35 -6.20 4.72
C TRP A 94 24.20 -7.11 5.95
N ARG A 95 24.70 -6.68 7.10
CA ARG A 95 24.58 -7.46 8.33
C ARG A 95 23.30 -7.11 9.05
N GLY A 96 22.58 -8.12 9.48
CA GLY A 96 21.37 -7.96 10.28
C GLY A 96 21.65 -7.93 11.80
N ALA A 97 20.60 -8.20 12.58
CA ALA A 97 20.64 -8.18 14.05
C ALA A 97 20.61 -9.59 14.68
N LEU A 98 20.67 -10.65 13.89
CA LEU A 98 20.78 -12.00 14.46
C LEU A 98 22.15 -12.21 15.13
N PRO A 99 22.24 -13.00 16.20
CA PRO A 99 23.49 -13.23 16.93
C PRO A 99 24.38 -14.24 16.19
N ILE A 100 24.74 -13.94 14.94
CA ILE A 100 25.55 -14.78 14.05
C ILE A 100 26.63 -13.96 13.34
N THR A 101 27.54 -14.65 12.67
CA THR A 101 28.47 -14.01 11.74
C THR A 101 27.90 -14.07 10.32
N TYR A 102 27.45 -12.95 9.79
CA TYR A 102 26.95 -12.87 8.42
C TYR A 102 28.07 -13.04 7.39
N ARG A 103 27.89 -13.97 6.46
CA ARG A 103 28.87 -14.36 5.42
C ARG A 103 28.23 -14.44 4.05
N LEU A 104 29.03 -14.26 3.00
CA LEU A 104 28.60 -14.25 1.60
C LEU A 104 29.14 -15.48 0.84
N GLY A 105 28.81 -16.65 1.23
CA GLY A 105 29.29 -17.84 0.50
C GLY A 105 28.54 -19.10 0.86
N ALA A 106 28.69 -20.11 -0.01
CA ALA A 106 28.11 -21.41 0.24
C ALA A 106 28.72 -22.04 1.50
N GLY A 107 27.87 -22.61 2.32
CA GLY A 107 28.23 -23.42 3.47
C GLY A 107 27.90 -24.91 3.23
N PRO A 108 28.07 -25.75 4.25
CA PRO A 108 27.76 -27.19 4.16
C PRO A 108 26.25 -27.48 4.22
N ALA A 109 25.43 -26.52 4.61
CA ALA A 109 23.99 -26.69 4.74
C ALA A 109 23.34 -26.95 3.38
N LYS A 110 22.42 -27.92 3.36
CA LYS A 110 21.56 -28.24 2.21
C LYS A 110 20.13 -27.98 2.57
N VAL A 111 19.39 -27.31 1.68
CA VAL A 111 17.97 -27.04 1.85
C VAL A 111 17.18 -27.81 0.81
N HIS A 112 16.13 -28.50 1.24
CA HIS A 112 15.13 -29.06 0.35
C HIS A 112 13.89 -28.18 0.39
N LEU A 113 13.62 -27.46 -0.69
CA LEU A 113 12.44 -26.61 -0.82
C LEU A 113 11.37 -27.32 -1.66
N LYS A 114 10.17 -27.47 -1.09
CA LYS A 114 8.99 -27.96 -1.80
C LYS A 114 7.85 -26.99 -1.61
N VAL A 115 7.42 -26.36 -2.69
CA VAL A 115 6.26 -25.48 -2.74
C VAL A 115 5.16 -26.15 -3.54
N LYS A 116 3.94 -26.17 -3.02
CA LYS A 116 2.75 -26.64 -3.72
C LYS A 116 1.71 -25.53 -3.70
N SER A 117 1.34 -25.07 -4.87
CA SER A 117 0.31 -24.02 -5.05
C SER A 117 -0.90 -24.59 -5.77
N THR A 118 -2.08 -24.07 -5.43
CA THR A 118 -3.33 -24.38 -6.13
C THR A 118 -3.69 -23.19 -6.99
N TRP A 119 -3.65 -23.35 -8.29
CA TRP A 119 -3.95 -22.32 -9.27
C TRP A 119 -5.42 -22.46 -9.73
N THR A 120 -6.30 -21.65 -9.15
CA THR A 120 -7.72 -21.64 -9.53
C THR A 120 -8.19 -20.18 -9.62
N LEU A 121 -9.00 -19.91 -10.64
CA LEU A 121 -9.70 -18.63 -10.71
C LEU A 121 -10.74 -18.54 -9.59
N LYS A 122 -10.81 -17.37 -8.96
CA LYS A 122 -11.78 -17.03 -7.91
C LYS A 122 -12.46 -15.73 -8.30
N PRO A 123 -13.77 -15.56 -8.03
CA PRO A 123 -14.39 -14.25 -8.16
C PRO A 123 -13.88 -13.31 -7.08
N LEU A 124 -13.66 -12.05 -7.44
CA LEU A 124 -13.46 -10.91 -6.56
C LEU A 124 -14.71 -10.02 -6.60
N TYR A 125 -14.97 -9.27 -5.54
CA TYR A 125 -16.18 -8.48 -5.39
C TYR A 125 -15.85 -7.06 -4.93
N ASP A 126 -15.57 -6.19 -5.88
CA ASP A 126 -15.46 -4.77 -5.58
C ASP A 126 -16.83 -4.16 -5.28
N VAL A 127 -16.89 -3.29 -4.30
CA VAL A 127 -18.12 -2.55 -3.97
C VAL A 127 -17.98 -1.12 -4.45
N ILE A 128 -18.81 -0.74 -5.42
CA ILE A 128 -18.76 0.60 -6.01
C ILE A 128 -20.05 1.35 -5.71
N ALA A 129 -19.93 2.54 -5.11
CA ALA A 129 -21.02 3.46 -4.88
C ALA A 129 -20.75 4.80 -5.58
N THR A 130 -21.78 5.38 -6.21
CA THR A 130 -21.61 6.60 -6.98
C THR A 130 -22.60 7.68 -6.57
N ILE A 131 -22.11 8.88 -6.31
CA ILE A 131 -22.90 10.10 -6.13
C ILE A 131 -22.74 10.96 -7.39
N PRO A 132 -23.74 11.05 -8.27
CA PRO A 132 -23.62 11.80 -9.52
C PRO A 132 -23.39 13.28 -9.29
N GLY A 133 -22.46 13.87 -10.02
CA GLY A 133 -22.22 15.30 -10.05
C GLY A 133 -23.34 16.06 -10.75
N THR A 134 -23.56 17.31 -10.36
CA THR A 134 -24.66 18.13 -10.90
C THR A 134 -24.23 19.04 -12.04
N THR A 135 -23.05 19.62 -11.95
CA THR A 135 -22.54 20.58 -12.95
C THR A 135 -21.42 20.00 -13.80
N GLU A 136 -20.63 19.11 -13.22
CA GLU A 136 -19.48 18.47 -13.85
C GLU A 136 -19.55 16.94 -13.66
N PRO A 137 -20.60 16.27 -14.14
CA PRO A 137 -20.81 14.83 -13.89
C PRO A 137 -19.76 13.93 -14.56
N ASN A 138 -19.02 14.47 -15.54
CA ASN A 138 -17.92 13.76 -16.21
C ASN A 138 -16.56 14.03 -15.57
N GLU A 139 -16.49 14.69 -14.44
CA GLU A 139 -15.29 14.83 -13.64
C GLU A 139 -15.44 13.95 -12.40
N TRP A 140 -14.58 12.91 -12.29
CA TRP A 140 -14.68 11.90 -11.26
C TRP A 140 -13.63 12.11 -10.18
N VAL A 141 -14.08 12.22 -8.94
CA VAL A 141 -13.25 12.09 -7.75
C VAL A 141 -13.50 10.71 -7.17
N ILE A 142 -12.48 9.89 -7.13
CA ILE A 142 -12.58 8.50 -6.70
C ILE A 142 -11.93 8.39 -5.32
N ARG A 143 -12.64 7.80 -4.39
CA ARG A 143 -12.20 7.49 -3.05
C ARG A 143 -12.14 5.98 -2.91
N GLY A 144 -11.00 5.43 -2.52
CA GLY A 144 -10.85 3.99 -2.46
C GLY A 144 -10.04 3.48 -1.28
N ASN A 145 -10.40 2.28 -0.85
CA ASN A 145 -9.70 1.47 0.14
C ASN A 145 -9.99 0.00 -0.13
N HIS A 146 -9.06 -0.90 0.16
CA HIS A 146 -9.39 -2.31 0.05
C HIS A 146 -10.13 -2.83 1.28
N HIS A 147 -10.74 -4.00 1.16
CA HIS A 147 -11.54 -4.62 2.22
C HIS A 147 -11.20 -6.09 2.47
N ASP A 148 -10.36 -6.68 1.63
CA ASP A 148 -9.74 -7.97 1.92
C ASP A 148 -8.58 -7.78 2.89
N ALA A 149 -8.18 -8.85 3.59
CA ALA A 149 -7.14 -8.79 4.59
C ALA A 149 -6.22 -10.00 4.49
N TRP A 150 -4.93 -9.77 4.70
CA TRP A 150 -3.94 -10.86 4.70
C TRP A 150 -4.11 -11.83 5.87
N VAL A 151 -4.54 -11.31 7.02
CA VAL A 151 -4.80 -12.08 8.25
C VAL A 151 -6.05 -11.59 9.00
N ASN A 152 -5.91 -10.69 9.98
CA ASN A 152 -7.00 -10.24 10.84
C ASN A 152 -7.65 -8.93 10.37
N GLY A 153 -6.94 -8.12 9.61
CA GLY A 153 -7.48 -6.95 8.93
C GLY A 153 -7.83 -5.73 9.78
N ALA A 154 -7.54 -5.72 11.08
CA ALA A 154 -8.00 -4.65 11.95
C ALA A 154 -7.32 -3.30 11.66
N GLU A 155 -6.03 -3.31 11.32
CA GLU A 155 -5.29 -2.16 10.85
C GLU A 155 -5.34 -2.12 9.33
N ASP A 156 -4.79 -3.12 8.69
CA ASP A 156 -4.70 -3.31 7.28
C ASP A 156 -5.80 -4.30 6.79
N PRO A 157 -6.88 -3.81 6.14
CA PRO A 157 -7.11 -2.42 5.71
C PRO A 157 -8.25 -1.68 6.48
N ILE A 158 -8.81 -2.27 7.54
CA ILE A 158 -10.05 -1.75 8.14
C ILE A 158 -9.85 -0.36 8.77
N ALA A 159 -8.64 -0.05 9.24
CA ALA A 159 -8.34 1.29 9.76
C ALA A 159 -8.50 2.40 8.70
N GLY A 160 -8.25 2.09 7.43
CA GLY A 160 -8.51 3.00 6.31
C GLY A 160 -9.93 2.94 5.77
N LEU A 161 -10.56 1.77 5.79
CA LEU A 161 -11.92 1.57 5.29
C LEU A 161 -12.99 2.25 6.17
N VAL A 162 -12.82 2.22 7.49
CA VAL A 162 -13.79 2.83 8.42
C VAL A 162 -13.98 4.33 8.18
N PRO A 163 -12.94 5.16 8.02
CA PRO A 163 -13.09 6.56 7.63
C PRO A 163 -13.81 6.76 6.30
N GLU A 164 -13.56 5.91 5.31
CA GLU A 164 -14.25 5.97 4.02
C GLU A 164 -15.75 5.71 4.16
N LEU A 165 -16.13 4.69 4.93
CA LEU A 165 -17.55 4.40 5.21
C LEU A 165 -18.22 5.53 5.99
N GLU A 166 -17.52 6.14 6.94
CA GLU A 166 -18.05 7.28 7.72
C GLU A 166 -18.19 8.53 6.86
N GLU A 167 -17.25 8.79 5.96
CA GLU A 167 -17.35 9.85 4.95
C GLU A 167 -18.57 9.62 4.05
N ALA A 168 -18.75 8.41 3.52
CA ALA A 168 -19.89 8.06 2.68
C ALA A 168 -21.22 8.23 3.43
N ARG A 169 -21.27 7.87 4.72
CA ARG A 169 -22.44 8.08 5.59
C ARG A 169 -22.74 9.57 5.74
N ALA A 170 -21.73 10.38 6.03
CA ALA A 170 -21.90 11.82 6.22
C ALA A 170 -22.37 12.52 4.93
N LEU A 171 -21.81 12.16 3.77
CA LEU A 171 -22.27 12.68 2.49
C LEU A 171 -23.69 12.22 2.15
N GLY A 172 -24.05 10.98 2.53
CA GLY A 172 -25.43 10.47 2.42
C GLY A 172 -26.43 11.33 3.19
N GLU A 173 -26.11 11.71 4.44
CA GLU A 173 -26.95 12.63 5.23
C GLU A 173 -27.06 14.03 4.61
N LEU A 174 -25.97 14.53 4.03
CA LEU A 174 -26.02 15.82 3.32
C LEU A 174 -26.89 15.75 2.06
N LEU A 175 -26.85 14.61 1.32
CA LEU A 175 -27.74 14.39 0.17
C LEU A 175 -29.22 14.42 0.57
N GLU A 176 -29.59 13.80 1.71
CA GLU A 176 -30.95 13.85 2.26
C GLU A 176 -31.38 15.27 2.61
N GLN A 177 -30.44 16.14 3.02
CA GLN A 177 -30.66 17.56 3.29
C GLN A 177 -30.67 18.43 2.01
N GLY A 178 -30.51 17.82 0.82
CA GLY A 178 -30.56 18.51 -0.46
C GLY A 178 -29.22 18.99 -1.01
N TRP A 179 -28.12 18.78 -0.30
CA TRP A 179 -26.79 19.00 -0.87
C TRP A 179 -26.52 18.05 -2.03
N LYS A 180 -25.80 18.54 -3.03
CA LYS A 180 -25.37 17.72 -4.17
C LYS A 180 -23.94 18.10 -4.56
N PRO A 181 -23.08 17.13 -4.92
CA PRO A 181 -21.74 17.44 -5.34
C PRO A 181 -21.74 18.09 -6.74
N ARG A 182 -20.74 18.90 -7.00
CA ARG A 182 -20.48 19.47 -8.32
C ARG A 182 -19.96 18.41 -9.29
N ARG A 183 -18.97 17.62 -8.83
CA ARG A 183 -18.35 16.50 -9.53
C ARG A 183 -18.95 15.20 -9.09
N THR A 184 -18.84 14.17 -9.91
CA THR A 184 -19.18 12.81 -9.49
C THR A 184 -18.18 12.29 -8.48
N ILE A 185 -18.69 11.73 -7.37
CA ILE A 185 -17.88 11.06 -6.36
C ILE A 185 -18.12 9.56 -6.50
N ILE A 186 -17.05 8.79 -6.55
CA ILE A 186 -17.09 7.33 -6.62
C ILE A 186 -16.37 6.79 -5.39
N TYR A 187 -17.08 6.03 -4.57
CA TYR A 187 -16.51 5.22 -3.51
C TYR A 187 -16.24 3.82 -4.04
N ALA A 188 -15.08 3.29 -3.75
CA ALA A 188 -14.64 2.02 -4.27
C ALA A 188 -13.92 1.20 -3.19
N MET A 189 -14.58 0.14 -2.70
CA MET A 189 -13.98 -0.80 -1.77
C MET A 189 -13.48 -2.00 -2.57
N TRP A 190 -12.16 -2.17 -2.61
CA TRP A 190 -11.48 -3.13 -3.46
C TRP A 190 -11.32 -4.49 -2.78
N ASP A 191 -11.48 -5.56 -3.55
CA ASP A 191 -11.20 -6.93 -3.12
C ASP A 191 -9.91 -7.43 -3.75
N GLY A 192 -9.13 -8.23 -3.02
CA GLY A 192 -7.92 -8.85 -3.53
C GLY A 192 -6.76 -7.88 -3.74
N GLU A 193 -6.63 -6.87 -2.92
CA GLU A 193 -5.46 -5.99 -2.87
C GLU A 193 -4.22 -6.80 -2.48
N GLU A 194 -4.32 -7.53 -1.38
CA GLU A 194 -3.25 -8.26 -0.73
C GLU A 194 -2.49 -9.26 -1.65
N PRO A 195 -3.16 -10.00 -2.54
CA PRO A 195 -2.44 -10.86 -3.48
C PRO A 195 -1.77 -10.14 -4.65
N GLY A 196 -2.00 -8.83 -4.85
CA GLY A 196 -1.35 -8.09 -5.93
C GLY A 196 -2.20 -7.01 -6.60
N LEU A 197 -2.95 -6.24 -5.83
CA LEU A 197 -3.79 -5.11 -6.28
C LEU A 197 -4.83 -5.54 -7.33
N LEU A 198 -5.49 -6.70 -7.11
CA LEU A 198 -6.30 -7.32 -8.16
C LEU A 198 -7.54 -6.49 -8.47
N GLY A 199 -8.44 -6.24 -7.52
CA GLY A 199 -9.71 -5.57 -7.76
C GLY A 199 -9.54 -4.18 -8.36
N SER A 200 -8.73 -3.34 -7.75
CA SER A 200 -8.48 -1.98 -8.22
C SER A 200 -7.88 -1.94 -9.62
N THR A 201 -6.94 -2.84 -9.92
CA THR A 201 -6.31 -2.89 -11.24
C THR A 201 -7.30 -3.33 -12.31
N GLU A 202 -8.04 -4.42 -12.07
CA GLU A 202 -8.99 -4.95 -13.04
C GLU A 202 -10.15 -3.97 -13.31
N TRP A 203 -10.59 -3.26 -12.26
CA TRP A 203 -11.59 -2.21 -12.44
C TRP A 203 -11.02 -1.02 -13.22
N ALA A 204 -9.81 -0.57 -12.89
CA ALA A 204 -9.14 0.52 -13.58
C ALA A 204 -8.90 0.20 -15.07
N GLU A 205 -8.51 -1.02 -15.39
CA GLU A 205 -8.34 -1.48 -16.78
C GLU A 205 -9.66 -1.55 -17.54
N THR A 206 -10.72 -2.04 -16.89
CA THR A 206 -12.06 -2.06 -17.47
C THR A 206 -12.56 -0.67 -17.81
N HIS A 207 -12.22 0.33 -16.99
CA HIS A 207 -12.64 1.73 -17.12
C HIS A 207 -11.54 2.66 -17.62
N ALA A 208 -10.47 2.14 -18.23
CA ALA A 208 -9.28 2.90 -18.56
C ALA A 208 -9.54 4.16 -19.41
N ASP A 209 -10.39 4.06 -20.43
CA ASP A 209 -10.72 5.20 -21.30
C ASP A 209 -11.54 6.26 -20.58
N GLU A 210 -12.42 5.84 -19.69
CA GLU A 210 -13.20 6.75 -18.85
C GLU A 210 -12.31 7.45 -17.83
N LEU A 211 -11.41 6.71 -17.17
CA LEU A 211 -10.47 7.24 -16.18
C LEU A 211 -9.52 8.27 -16.80
N ARG A 212 -8.99 8.01 -17.99
CA ARG A 212 -8.13 8.96 -18.71
C ARG A 212 -8.85 10.25 -19.08
N THR A 213 -10.15 10.21 -19.28
CA THR A 213 -10.94 11.37 -19.73
C THR A 213 -11.70 12.05 -18.60
N LYS A 214 -12.08 11.33 -17.58
CA LYS A 214 -12.94 11.81 -16.47
C LYS A 214 -12.25 11.82 -15.11
N GLY A 215 -11.18 11.04 -14.91
CA GLY A 215 -10.48 10.95 -13.63
C GLY A 215 -9.81 12.27 -13.25
N VAL A 216 -10.27 12.90 -12.19
CA VAL A 216 -9.71 14.14 -11.65
C VAL A 216 -8.68 13.85 -10.57
N ALA A 217 -9.01 12.95 -9.66
CA ALA A 217 -8.13 12.49 -8.60
C ALA A 217 -8.60 11.15 -8.06
N TYR A 218 -7.65 10.35 -7.60
CA TYR A 218 -7.88 9.16 -6.78
C TYR A 218 -7.35 9.41 -5.37
N LEU A 219 -8.19 9.25 -4.36
CA LEU A 219 -7.87 9.41 -2.96
C LEU A 219 -7.81 8.03 -2.32
N ASN A 220 -6.62 7.58 -1.97
CA ASN A 220 -6.40 6.29 -1.32
C ASN A 220 -6.36 6.44 0.20
N SER A 221 -6.95 5.51 0.90
CA SER A 221 -6.51 5.10 2.21
C SER A 221 -6.27 3.59 2.18
N ASP A 222 -5.61 3.09 3.18
CA ASP A 222 -5.25 1.70 3.32
C ASP A 222 -5.21 1.41 4.82
N THR A 223 -4.15 1.87 5.47
CA THR A 223 -4.00 1.87 6.91
C THR A 223 -3.99 3.30 7.43
N ASN A 224 -4.83 3.61 8.41
CA ASN A 224 -4.86 4.93 9.04
C ASN A 224 -4.55 4.79 10.53
N ASP A 225 -3.58 5.57 10.97
CA ASP A 225 -3.16 5.62 12.35
C ASP A 225 -3.53 6.94 13.03
N ARG A 226 -3.52 6.89 14.37
CA ARG A 226 -3.59 8.08 15.19
C ARG A 226 -2.24 8.78 15.20
N GLY A 227 -2.20 10.06 14.99
CA GLY A 227 -0.96 10.81 15.11
C GLY A 227 -0.84 11.96 14.14
N TYR A 228 0.24 11.96 13.39
CA TYR A 228 0.55 12.98 12.38
C TYR A 228 -0.11 12.65 11.06
N LEU A 229 -0.37 13.70 10.27
CA LEU A 229 -0.85 13.54 8.91
C LEU A 229 0.31 13.01 8.04
N PHE A 230 0.13 11.85 7.46
CA PHE A 230 1.07 11.28 6.50
C PHE A 230 0.44 11.34 5.10
N LEU A 231 1.10 12.03 4.18
CA LEU A 231 0.60 12.24 2.82
C LEU A 231 1.69 12.01 1.79
N GLU A 232 1.37 11.19 0.81
CA GLU A 232 2.16 10.99 -0.39
C GLU A 232 1.27 11.09 -1.62
N GLY A 233 1.82 11.37 -2.78
CA GLY A 233 1.03 11.43 -3.99
C GLY A 233 1.63 12.22 -5.14
N SER A 234 0.78 12.48 -6.11
CA SER A 234 1.13 13.36 -7.23
C SER A 234 1.38 14.79 -6.75
N HIS A 235 2.55 15.33 -7.06
CA HIS A 235 2.92 16.69 -6.66
C HIS A 235 2.02 17.78 -7.23
N VAL A 236 1.20 17.49 -8.23
CA VAL A 236 0.17 18.45 -8.71
C VAL A 236 -0.88 18.76 -7.64
N LEU A 237 -1.07 17.85 -6.67
CA LEU A 237 -1.99 18.00 -5.56
C LEU A 237 -1.34 18.62 -4.30
N GLU A 238 -0.03 18.85 -4.27
CA GLU A 238 0.70 19.34 -3.08
C GLU A 238 0.06 20.59 -2.48
N LYS A 239 -0.20 21.59 -3.32
CA LYS A 239 -0.81 22.85 -2.86
C LYS A 239 -2.23 22.67 -2.33
N PHE A 240 -3.03 21.83 -3.01
CA PHE A 240 -4.40 21.54 -2.61
C PHE A 240 -4.44 20.85 -1.24
N ILE A 241 -3.65 19.80 -1.07
CA ILE A 241 -3.56 19.01 0.17
C ILE A 241 -3.08 19.88 1.33
N ASN A 242 -2.05 20.70 1.12
CA ASN A 242 -1.59 21.65 2.13
C ASN A 242 -2.68 22.65 2.53
N GLY A 243 -3.50 23.10 1.57
CA GLY A 243 -4.67 23.94 1.83
C GLY A 243 -5.67 23.26 2.76
N VAL A 244 -6.08 22.04 2.41
CA VAL A 244 -6.99 21.22 3.24
C VAL A 244 -6.41 21.00 4.63
N ALA A 245 -5.14 20.63 4.75
CA ALA A 245 -4.48 20.38 6.04
C ALA A 245 -4.43 21.63 6.95
N ARG A 246 -4.44 22.84 6.36
CA ARG A 246 -4.53 24.09 7.14
C ARG A 246 -5.91 24.37 7.70
N ASP A 247 -6.95 23.88 7.02
CA ASP A 247 -8.34 24.09 7.41
C ASP A 247 -8.86 23.04 8.41
N ILE A 248 -8.12 21.94 8.59
CA ILE A 248 -8.48 20.86 9.52
C ILE A 248 -7.78 21.08 10.87
N GLU A 249 -8.57 21.18 11.93
CA GLU A 249 -8.07 21.20 13.30
C GLU A 249 -7.71 19.79 13.77
N ASP A 250 -6.51 19.63 14.28
CA ASP A 250 -6.09 18.41 14.96
C ASP A 250 -6.72 18.32 16.35
N PRO A 251 -7.49 17.27 16.67
CA PRO A 251 -8.25 17.19 17.91
C PRO A 251 -7.39 17.02 19.18
N GLU A 252 -6.12 16.68 19.06
CA GLU A 252 -5.23 16.51 20.20
C GLU A 252 -4.50 17.80 20.58
N THR A 253 -4.08 18.56 19.57
CA THR A 253 -3.24 19.75 19.78
C THR A 253 -3.99 21.07 19.61
N HIS A 254 -5.19 21.05 19.02
CA HIS A 254 -5.96 22.23 18.61
C HIS A 254 -5.20 23.15 17.65
N LEU A 255 -4.17 22.65 17.01
CA LEU A 255 -3.50 23.27 15.87
C LEU A 255 -4.13 22.77 14.57
N SER A 256 -3.86 23.45 13.45
CA SER A 256 -4.17 22.80 12.17
C SER A 256 -3.29 21.56 11.98
N ALA A 257 -3.80 20.55 11.26
CA ALA A 257 -3.04 19.35 10.92
C ALA A 257 -1.71 19.74 10.25
N TRP A 258 -1.75 20.68 9.31
CA TRP A 258 -0.55 21.25 8.68
C TRP A 258 0.47 21.79 9.69
N LYS A 259 -0.01 22.52 10.72
CA LYS A 259 0.89 23.13 11.70
C LYS A 259 1.50 22.08 12.63
N ARG A 260 0.74 21.08 12.98
CA ARG A 260 1.23 19.94 13.77
C ARG A 260 2.37 19.22 13.03
N ASP A 261 2.17 18.91 11.75
CA ASP A 261 3.19 18.26 10.92
C ASP A 261 4.42 19.12 10.72
N GLN A 262 4.26 20.41 10.43
CA GLN A 262 5.38 21.34 10.34
C GLN A 262 6.25 21.32 11.60
N GLN A 263 5.61 21.32 12.77
CA GLN A 263 6.35 21.27 14.04
C GLN A 263 7.09 19.94 14.23
N ALA A 264 6.46 18.82 13.81
CA ALA A 264 7.09 17.51 13.87
C ALA A 264 8.31 17.42 12.94
N GLU A 265 8.19 17.86 11.70
CA GLU A 265 9.32 17.90 10.76
C GLU A 265 10.47 18.77 11.26
N ILE A 266 10.17 19.95 11.84
CA ILE A 266 11.19 20.82 12.43
C ILE A 266 11.90 20.17 13.62
N ALA A 267 11.17 19.39 14.43
CA ALA A 267 11.71 18.76 15.62
C ALA A 267 12.51 17.47 15.32
N GLN A 268 11.99 16.63 14.43
CA GLN A 268 12.43 15.24 14.26
C GLN A 268 12.98 14.93 12.86
N GLY A 269 12.68 15.75 11.84
CA GLY A 269 13.09 15.52 10.46
C GLY A 269 14.60 15.55 10.23
N THR A 270 15.02 15.13 9.05
CA THR A 270 16.38 15.31 8.55
C THR A 270 16.75 16.79 8.41
N ALA A 271 17.99 17.10 8.15
CA ALA A 271 18.43 18.48 7.93
C ALA A 271 17.65 19.17 6.79
N ASP A 272 17.40 18.45 5.71
CA ASP A 272 16.67 18.97 4.55
C ASP A 272 15.17 19.14 4.84
N GLN A 273 14.53 18.16 5.48
CA GLN A 273 13.15 18.29 5.94
C GLN A 273 12.96 19.47 6.88
N ARG A 274 13.84 19.62 7.88
CA ARG A 274 13.80 20.78 8.79
C ARG A 274 13.96 22.12 8.07
N LYS A 275 14.80 22.16 7.02
CA LYS A 275 14.98 23.36 6.21
C LYS A 275 13.73 23.64 5.39
N ASP A 276 13.21 22.64 4.68
CA ASP A 276 12.01 22.76 3.88
C ASP A 276 10.81 23.20 4.71
N ALA A 277 10.59 22.60 5.88
CA ALA A 277 9.49 22.94 6.78
C ALA A 277 9.55 24.39 7.32
N ARG A 278 10.72 25.03 7.34
CA ARG A 278 10.88 26.45 7.73
C ARG A 278 10.74 27.41 6.55
N ASP A 279 11.26 27.02 5.40
CA ASP A 279 11.48 27.94 4.28
C ASP A 279 10.37 27.88 3.22
N ARG A 280 9.65 26.76 3.11
CA ARG A 280 8.58 26.58 2.13
C ARG A 280 7.23 27.03 2.67
N ALA A 281 6.40 27.58 1.76
CA ALA A 281 5.02 27.91 2.08
C ALA A 281 4.17 26.64 2.29
N ASP A 282 4.46 25.57 1.54
CA ASP A 282 3.78 24.29 1.60
C ASP A 282 4.77 23.19 2.04
N LEU A 283 4.31 22.29 2.90
CA LEU A 283 5.05 21.07 3.23
C LEU A 283 5.14 20.18 1.99
N ARG A 284 6.28 19.55 1.81
CA ARG A 284 6.49 18.64 0.71
C ARG A 284 5.73 17.34 0.97
N ILE A 285 4.94 16.90 0.00
CA ILE A 285 4.38 15.54 0.04
C ILE A 285 5.38 14.55 -0.56
N GLY A 286 5.36 13.31 -0.06
CA GLY A 286 6.18 12.22 -0.56
C GLY A 286 5.74 11.76 -1.95
N ALA A 287 6.63 11.11 -2.67
CA ALA A 287 6.30 10.45 -3.93
C ALA A 287 5.84 9.02 -3.66
N LEU A 288 4.71 8.64 -4.23
CA LEU A 288 4.22 7.27 -4.17
C LEU A 288 5.00 6.36 -5.14
N GLY A 289 5.38 5.18 -4.64
CA GLY A 289 5.91 4.09 -5.42
C GLY A 289 4.81 3.14 -5.89
N SER A 290 4.75 1.97 -5.28
CA SER A 290 3.73 0.94 -5.45
C SER A 290 3.44 0.34 -4.08
N GLY A 291 2.36 -0.42 -3.94
CA GLY A 291 2.05 -1.13 -2.69
C GLY A 291 0.67 -0.84 -2.11
N SER A 292 -0.19 -0.14 -2.83
CA SER A 292 -1.62 -0.05 -2.54
C SER A 292 -2.40 0.31 -3.81
N ASP A 293 -3.72 0.39 -3.68
CA ASP A 293 -4.69 0.54 -4.78
C ASP A 293 -4.58 1.83 -5.60
N PHE A 294 -3.80 2.81 -5.17
CA PHE A 294 -3.48 3.98 -5.99
C PHE A 294 -2.65 3.63 -7.23
N THR A 295 -1.95 2.50 -7.21
CA THR A 295 -0.97 2.13 -8.24
C THR A 295 -1.55 2.10 -9.67
N PRO A 296 -2.65 1.41 -9.96
CA PRO A 296 -3.20 1.40 -11.32
C PRO A 296 -3.69 2.78 -11.77
N PHE A 297 -4.19 3.61 -10.87
CA PHE A 297 -4.67 4.95 -11.19
C PHE A 297 -3.51 5.90 -11.49
N LEU A 298 -2.57 6.03 -10.56
CA LEU A 298 -1.46 6.98 -10.68
C LEU A 298 -0.40 6.51 -11.67
N GLN A 299 0.10 5.28 -11.51
CA GLN A 299 1.28 4.81 -12.23
C GLN A 299 0.96 4.34 -13.65
N HIS A 300 -0.23 3.80 -13.90
CA HIS A 300 -0.59 3.25 -15.21
C HIS A 300 -1.54 4.13 -16.02
N LEU A 301 -2.42 4.89 -15.37
CA LEU A 301 -3.40 5.72 -16.06
C LEU A 301 -3.14 7.22 -15.94
N GLY A 302 -2.24 7.65 -15.05
CA GLY A 302 -1.88 9.05 -14.85
C GLY A 302 -2.99 9.88 -14.17
N VAL A 303 -3.88 9.24 -13.41
CA VAL A 303 -4.85 9.91 -12.55
C VAL A 303 -4.14 10.30 -11.25
N PRO A 304 -4.08 11.61 -10.91
CA PRO A 304 -3.35 12.06 -9.72
C PRO A 304 -4.03 11.66 -8.42
#